data_0c545619d0ed1ebb8e4be9cf1ee4e647
#
_entry.id   0c545619d0ed1ebb8e4be9cf1ee4e647
#
_cell.length_a   1.000
_cell.length_b   1.000
_cell.length_c   1.000
_cell.angle_alpha   90.00
_cell.angle_beta   90.00
_cell.angle_gamma   90.00
#
_symmetry.space_group_name_H-M   'P 1'
#
loop_
_entity.id
_entity.type
_entity.pdbx_description
1 polymer ?
#
loop_
_entity_poly.entity_id
_entity_poly.type
_entity_poly.pdbx_seq_one_letter_code
_entity_poly.pdbx_strand_id
1 'polypeptide(L)'
;MQRLLRTARWDADLVRDDVRGYVTNHLGHRDGVLIADETGFVKKGTCSAGVQRQYTGTAGRIENTQVGVFVAYVSPRGRALIDRALYLPRSWAGDPDRCRAAGLPAGTAFASKPALARQMLARALDAGVPAAWVAADEVYGADPALRAELEHRGTGYVLAIACHRRVISGGITIRADDLAARLPARAWQQLSAGPGAKGPRYYDWAWAGLQGRPCRWLLIRRNRTTGKLAFYLCWSPRAVPLAILVRVAGCRWAIEESFQAAKGHVGLDHYQVRGWRPWHRFTTLAMLALAFLAVTAATTWPAPDPDGAGSPPMCALTMAEIRHLICPLLASSPQQPIVMLAWSAWRRRSQARARRSHYQRRHAIAGAGPGPPARCHSTPP
;
A
#
# COMPACT_ATOMS: atom_id res chain seq x y z
N MET A 1 9.02 -27.35 4.34
CA MET A 1 8.87 -26.22 3.40
C MET A 1 9.17 -26.61 1.96
N GLN A 2 10.32 -27.20 1.57
CA GLN A 2 10.64 -27.54 0.17
C GLN A 2 9.58 -28.44 -0.49
N ARG A 3 9.12 -29.51 0.18
CA ARG A 3 8.05 -30.37 -0.34
C ARG A 3 6.77 -29.59 -0.63
N LEU A 4 6.36 -28.68 0.28
CA LEU A 4 5.16 -27.87 0.14
C LEU A 4 5.23 -26.95 -1.10
N LEU A 5 6.41 -26.39 -1.37
CA LEU A 5 6.59 -25.45 -2.49
C LEU A 5 6.76 -26.16 -3.85
N ARG A 6 7.37 -27.36 -3.89
CA ARG A 6 7.75 -28.03 -5.16
C ARG A 6 6.84 -29.18 -5.52
N THR A 7 6.63 -30.15 -4.64
CA THR A 7 6.03 -31.46 -4.97
C THR A 7 4.61 -31.66 -4.45
N ALA A 8 4.22 -30.99 -3.36
CA ALA A 8 2.86 -31.12 -2.85
C ALA A 8 1.82 -30.66 -3.88
N ARG A 9 0.67 -31.33 -3.90
CA ARG A 9 -0.43 -31.00 -4.81
C ARG A 9 -1.37 -30.00 -4.14
N TRP A 10 -1.27 -28.75 -4.54
CA TRP A 10 -2.19 -27.68 -4.16
C TRP A 10 -2.07 -26.52 -5.15
N ASP A 11 -3.16 -25.78 -5.30
CA ASP A 11 -3.24 -24.63 -6.21
C ASP A 11 -3.01 -23.33 -5.41
N ALA A 12 -1.99 -22.56 -5.83
CA ALA A 12 -1.66 -21.30 -5.20
C ALA A 12 -2.67 -20.19 -5.52
N ASP A 13 -3.45 -20.33 -6.59
CA ASP A 13 -4.47 -19.33 -6.95
C ASP A 13 -5.74 -19.55 -6.15
N LEU A 14 -6.15 -20.80 -5.91
CA LEU A 14 -7.26 -21.09 -4.99
C LEU A 14 -6.94 -20.61 -3.56
N VAL A 15 -5.74 -20.92 -3.05
CA VAL A 15 -5.34 -20.43 -1.72
C VAL A 15 -5.25 -18.89 -1.66
N ARG A 16 -4.82 -18.22 -2.76
CA ARG A 16 -4.90 -16.76 -2.84
C ARG A 16 -6.35 -16.27 -2.71
N ASP A 17 -7.29 -16.94 -3.36
CA ASP A 17 -8.70 -16.59 -3.31
C ASP A 17 -9.28 -16.80 -1.90
N ASP A 18 -8.86 -17.87 -1.20
CA ASP A 18 -9.16 -18.08 0.21
C ASP A 18 -8.58 -16.97 1.10
N VAL A 19 -7.33 -16.56 0.86
CA VAL A 19 -6.71 -15.42 1.58
C VAL A 19 -7.51 -14.13 1.36
N ARG A 20 -7.93 -13.86 0.12
CA ARG A 20 -8.77 -12.71 -0.20
C ARG A 20 -10.10 -12.77 0.55
N GLY A 21 -10.78 -13.92 0.53
CA GLY A 21 -12.02 -14.17 1.29
C GLY A 21 -11.83 -13.98 2.78
N TYR A 22 -10.78 -14.56 3.36
CA TYR A 22 -10.43 -14.40 4.77
C TYR A 22 -10.23 -12.93 5.16
N VAL A 23 -9.45 -12.18 4.37
CA VAL A 23 -9.23 -10.74 4.60
C VAL A 23 -10.54 -9.96 4.49
N THR A 24 -11.35 -10.25 3.47
CA THR A 24 -12.63 -9.55 3.23
C THR A 24 -13.62 -9.79 4.37
N ASN A 25 -13.71 -11.02 4.86
CA ASN A 25 -14.63 -11.37 5.95
C ASN A 25 -14.28 -10.68 7.27
N HIS A 26 -12.99 -10.48 7.56
CA HIS A 26 -12.55 -9.92 8.84
C HIS A 26 -12.25 -8.42 8.79
N LEU A 27 -11.65 -7.95 7.70
CA LEU A 27 -11.25 -6.55 7.55
C LEU A 27 -12.17 -5.77 6.59
N GLY A 28 -13.16 -6.41 5.98
CA GLY A 28 -14.04 -5.79 4.99
C GLY A 28 -14.80 -4.58 5.55
N HIS A 29 -14.85 -3.50 4.78
CA HIS A 29 -15.54 -2.27 5.13
C HIS A 29 -15.94 -1.51 3.86
N ARG A 30 -17.11 -0.85 3.89
CA ARG A 30 -17.62 -0.07 2.74
C ARG A 30 -16.66 1.01 2.22
N ASP A 31 -15.83 1.57 3.09
CA ASP A 31 -14.81 2.57 2.74
C ASP A 31 -13.45 1.94 2.38
N GLY A 32 -13.44 0.65 2.04
CA GLY A 32 -12.24 -0.07 1.64
C GLY A 32 -11.57 0.54 0.41
N VAL A 33 -10.25 0.43 0.37
CA VAL A 33 -9.40 0.89 -0.73
C VAL A 33 -8.55 -0.27 -1.20
N LEU A 34 -8.56 -0.54 -2.50
CA LEU A 34 -7.59 -1.43 -3.15
C LEU A 34 -6.37 -0.61 -3.56
N ILE A 35 -5.19 -1.14 -3.30
CA ILE A 35 -3.94 -0.45 -3.66
C ILE A 35 -3.08 -1.40 -4.47
N ALA A 36 -2.69 -0.98 -5.68
CA ALA A 36 -1.75 -1.71 -6.53
C ALA A 36 -0.36 -1.07 -6.45
N ASP A 37 0.66 -1.91 -6.28
CA ASP A 37 2.06 -1.50 -6.30
C ASP A 37 2.96 -2.72 -6.52
N GLU A 38 4.25 -2.50 -6.77
CA GLU A 38 5.21 -3.58 -6.90
C GLU A 38 6.32 -3.53 -5.86
N THR A 39 6.95 -4.68 -5.63
CA THR A 39 8.19 -4.75 -4.86
C THR A 39 9.22 -5.64 -5.54
N GLY A 40 10.48 -5.23 -5.45
CA GLY A 40 11.61 -5.97 -6.01
C GLY A 40 12.21 -6.96 -5.01
N PHE A 41 12.71 -8.07 -5.55
CA PHE A 41 13.44 -9.11 -4.84
C PHE A 41 14.81 -9.27 -5.49
N VAL A 42 15.87 -8.76 -4.83
CA VAL A 42 17.24 -8.86 -5.35
C VAL A 42 17.67 -10.31 -5.45
N LYS A 43 18.21 -10.71 -6.58
CA LYS A 43 18.65 -12.07 -6.89
C LYS A 43 20.08 -12.10 -7.39
N LYS A 44 20.78 -13.20 -7.04
CA LYS A 44 22.06 -13.55 -7.66
C LYS A 44 21.79 -14.53 -8.80
N GLY A 45 22.46 -14.33 -9.94
CA GLY A 45 22.31 -15.22 -11.11
C GLY A 45 21.06 -14.95 -11.96
N THR A 46 20.89 -15.73 -13.03
CA THR A 46 19.99 -15.47 -14.16
C THR A 46 18.81 -16.46 -14.29
N CYS A 47 18.75 -17.49 -13.45
CA CYS A 47 17.82 -18.61 -13.61
C CYS A 47 16.46 -18.42 -12.90
N SER A 48 16.27 -17.37 -12.08
CA SER A 48 15.00 -17.15 -11.41
C SER A 48 13.97 -16.58 -12.37
N ALA A 49 12.75 -17.14 -12.40
CA ALA A 49 11.68 -16.70 -13.30
C ALA A 49 11.48 -15.18 -13.25
N GLY A 50 11.54 -14.49 -14.40
CA GLY A 50 11.35 -13.05 -14.49
C GLY A 50 12.53 -12.18 -14.00
N VAL A 51 13.68 -12.78 -13.65
CA VAL A 51 14.84 -12.02 -13.20
C VAL A 51 15.53 -11.29 -14.36
N GLN A 52 15.85 -10.02 -14.15
CA GLN A 52 16.73 -9.23 -15.02
C GLN A 52 17.29 -8.02 -14.27
N ARG A 53 18.29 -7.35 -14.86
CA ARG A 53 18.74 -6.03 -14.39
C ARG A 53 17.67 -4.99 -14.72
N GLN A 54 17.08 -4.41 -13.69
CA GLN A 54 16.02 -3.39 -13.80
C GLN A 54 16.03 -2.50 -12.56
N TYR A 55 15.45 -1.30 -12.68
CA TYR A 55 15.27 -0.43 -11.51
C TYR A 55 14.36 -1.09 -10.49
N THR A 56 14.74 -1.01 -9.23
CA THR A 56 13.91 -1.46 -8.11
C THR A 56 13.94 -0.44 -6.97
N GLY A 57 12.79 -0.03 -6.51
CA GLY A 57 12.63 0.85 -5.34
C GLY A 57 13.23 0.25 -4.06
N THR A 58 13.28 -1.07 -3.96
CA THR A 58 13.90 -1.78 -2.82
C THR A 58 15.40 -1.47 -2.67
N ALA A 59 16.14 -1.34 -3.78
CA ALA A 59 17.56 -1.01 -3.78
C ALA A 59 17.82 0.47 -4.12
N GLY A 60 16.83 1.22 -4.60
CA GLY A 60 16.98 2.60 -5.06
C GLY A 60 17.85 2.76 -6.32
N ARG A 61 18.14 1.66 -7.03
CA ARG A 61 19.01 1.61 -8.21
C ARG A 61 18.69 0.44 -9.12
N ILE A 62 19.40 0.34 -10.27
CA ILE A 62 19.29 -0.81 -11.16
C ILE A 62 20.04 -2.00 -10.54
N GLU A 63 19.30 -3.07 -10.27
CA GLU A 63 19.82 -4.32 -9.72
C GLU A 63 19.24 -5.53 -10.45
N ASN A 64 19.88 -6.69 -10.29
CA ASN A 64 19.37 -7.96 -10.79
C ASN A 64 18.22 -8.43 -9.87
N THR A 65 16.99 -8.26 -10.33
CA THR A 65 15.80 -8.44 -9.49
C THR A 65 14.68 -9.20 -10.20
N GLN A 66 13.91 -9.94 -9.40
CA GLN A 66 12.53 -10.28 -9.74
C GLN A 66 11.61 -9.16 -9.22
N VAL A 67 10.52 -8.88 -9.92
CA VAL A 67 9.51 -7.91 -9.48
C VAL A 67 8.17 -8.60 -9.34
N GLY A 68 7.59 -8.51 -8.17
CA GLY A 68 6.21 -8.94 -7.91
C GLY A 68 5.29 -7.72 -7.86
N VAL A 69 4.18 -7.77 -8.59
CA VAL A 69 3.08 -6.83 -8.50
C VAL A 69 2.06 -7.38 -7.50
N PHE A 70 1.56 -6.55 -6.62
CA PHE A 70 0.64 -6.95 -5.55
C PHE A 70 -0.57 -6.01 -5.50
N VAL A 71 -1.68 -6.54 -4.96
CA VAL A 71 -2.82 -5.75 -4.54
C VAL A 71 -2.99 -5.89 -3.03
N ALA A 72 -3.04 -4.77 -2.34
CA ALA A 72 -3.40 -4.69 -0.93
C ALA A 72 -4.84 -4.22 -0.77
N TYR A 73 -5.52 -4.76 0.22
CA TYR A 73 -6.78 -4.24 0.74
C TYR A 73 -6.53 -3.45 2.01
N VAL A 74 -7.11 -2.25 2.09
CA VAL A 74 -6.96 -1.34 3.23
C VAL A 74 -8.33 -0.83 3.66
N SER A 75 -8.62 -0.91 4.95
CA SER A 75 -9.86 -0.41 5.54
C SER A 75 -9.58 0.22 6.91
N PRO A 76 -10.57 0.82 7.58
CA PRO A 76 -10.45 1.25 8.96
C PRO A 76 -10.11 0.12 9.95
N ARG A 77 -10.42 -1.14 9.59
CA ARG A 77 -10.17 -2.33 10.41
C ARG A 77 -8.75 -2.85 10.29
N GLY A 78 -8.05 -2.57 9.18
CA GLY A 78 -6.68 -3.06 8.95
C GLY A 78 -6.32 -3.14 7.48
N ARG A 79 -5.19 -3.80 7.22
CA ARG A 79 -4.67 -3.95 5.85
C ARG A 79 -3.98 -5.29 5.67
N ALA A 80 -4.09 -5.88 4.46
CA ALA A 80 -3.38 -7.08 4.07
C ALA A 80 -3.18 -7.13 2.55
N LEU A 81 -2.16 -7.89 2.09
CA LEU A 81 -2.00 -8.25 0.68
C LEU A 81 -3.03 -9.32 0.32
N ILE A 82 -3.76 -9.14 -0.79
CA ILE A 82 -4.84 -10.04 -1.22
C ILE A 82 -4.62 -10.67 -2.58
N ASP A 83 -3.67 -10.15 -3.37
CA ASP A 83 -3.34 -10.72 -4.68
C ASP A 83 -1.88 -10.44 -5.04
N ARG A 84 -1.33 -11.23 -5.96
CA ARG A 84 0.06 -11.16 -6.44
C ARG A 84 0.19 -11.65 -7.88
N ALA A 85 1.14 -11.09 -8.61
CA ALA A 85 1.57 -11.57 -9.92
C ALA A 85 3.08 -11.36 -10.07
N LEU A 86 3.77 -12.35 -10.66
CA LEU A 86 5.18 -12.18 -11.02
C LEU A 86 5.28 -11.44 -12.34
N TYR A 87 5.96 -10.31 -12.36
CA TYR A 87 6.24 -9.58 -13.59
C TYR A 87 7.29 -10.32 -14.43
N LEU A 88 6.93 -10.58 -15.67
CA LEU A 88 7.83 -11.16 -16.68
C LEU A 88 8.27 -10.06 -17.63
N PRO A 89 9.56 -9.69 -17.65
CA PRO A 89 10.09 -8.76 -18.62
C PRO A 89 9.94 -9.24 -20.07
N ARG A 90 9.96 -8.33 -21.03
CA ARG A 90 9.88 -8.69 -22.47
C ARG A 90 10.96 -9.67 -22.91
N SER A 91 12.18 -9.54 -22.34
CA SER A 91 13.30 -10.47 -22.59
C SER A 91 13.00 -11.92 -22.16
N TRP A 92 12.10 -12.13 -21.21
CA TRP A 92 11.61 -13.46 -20.82
C TRP A 92 10.50 -13.95 -21.74
N ALA A 93 9.53 -13.09 -22.02
CA ALA A 93 8.40 -13.47 -22.88
C ALA A 93 8.84 -13.83 -24.32
N GLY A 94 9.95 -13.28 -24.78
CA GLY A 94 10.58 -13.59 -26.05
C GLY A 94 11.52 -14.82 -26.07
N ASP A 95 11.67 -15.53 -24.92
CA ASP A 95 12.57 -16.68 -24.77
C ASP A 95 11.77 -17.90 -24.26
N PRO A 96 11.18 -18.71 -25.17
CA PRO A 96 10.34 -19.85 -24.79
C PRO A 96 11.12 -20.93 -24.03
N ASP A 97 12.40 -21.13 -24.33
CA ASP A 97 13.21 -22.16 -23.68
C ASP A 97 13.51 -21.79 -22.23
N ARG A 98 13.84 -20.54 -22.01
CA ARG A 98 14.04 -20.00 -20.67
C ARG A 98 12.74 -20.04 -19.85
N CYS A 99 11.62 -19.70 -20.46
CA CYS A 99 10.30 -19.81 -19.84
C CYS A 99 9.98 -21.25 -19.44
N ARG A 100 10.22 -22.22 -20.33
CA ARG A 100 10.00 -23.63 -20.09
C ARG A 100 10.90 -24.17 -18.98
N ALA A 101 12.19 -23.81 -18.98
CA ALA A 101 13.15 -24.18 -17.93
C ALA A 101 12.76 -23.64 -16.54
N ALA A 102 12.14 -22.47 -16.48
CA ALA A 102 11.61 -21.90 -15.23
C ALA A 102 10.20 -22.40 -14.86
N GLY A 103 9.60 -23.27 -15.67
CA GLY A 103 8.29 -23.87 -15.44
C GLY A 103 7.11 -22.91 -15.57
N LEU A 104 7.20 -21.94 -16.48
CA LEU A 104 6.09 -21.07 -16.82
C LEU A 104 4.98 -21.85 -17.54
N PRO A 105 3.71 -21.50 -17.36
CA PRO A 105 2.62 -22.05 -18.15
C PRO A 105 2.83 -21.80 -19.66
N ALA A 106 2.47 -22.77 -20.48
CA ALA A 106 2.51 -22.59 -21.93
C ALA A 106 1.61 -21.41 -22.34
N GLY A 107 2.06 -20.64 -23.33
CA GLY A 107 1.30 -19.48 -23.79
C GLY A 107 1.35 -18.25 -22.87
N THR A 108 2.21 -18.23 -21.86
CA THR A 108 2.38 -17.03 -21.01
C THR A 108 2.88 -15.86 -21.85
N ALA A 109 2.01 -14.88 -22.09
CA ALA A 109 2.31 -13.68 -22.86
C ALA A 109 2.91 -12.58 -21.97
N PHE A 110 3.59 -11.62 -22.61
CA PHE A 110 4.03 -10.40 -21.93
C PHE A 110 2.82 -9.57 -21.41
N ALA A 111 2.88 -9.18 -20.15
CA ALA A 111 1.97 -8.20 -19.57
C ALA A 111 2.76 -7.11 -18.85
N SER A 112 2.40 -5.84 -19.07
CA SER A 112 2.98 -4.73 -18.33
C SER A 112 2.53 -4.77 -16.86
N LYS A 113 3.27 -4.13 -15.96
CA LYS A 113 2.87 -4.02 -14.54
C LYS A 113 1.46 -3.45 -14.37
N PRO A 114 1.07 -2.36 -15.06
CA PRO A 114 -0.32 -1.88 -15.03
C PRO A 114 -1.34 -2.89 -15.54
N ALA A 115 -1.01 -3.67 -16.59
CA ALA A 115 -1.91 -4.72 -17.09
C ALA A 115 -2.11 -5.83 -16.06
N LEU A 116 -1.05 -6.26 -15.35
CA LEU A 116 -1.14 -7.22 -14.25
C LEU A 116 -1.99 -6.66 -13.10
N ALA A 117 -1.76 -5.42 -12.70
CA ALA A 117 -2.55 -4.76 -11.66
C ALA A 117 -4.04 -4.67 -12.06
N ARG A 118 -4.35 -4.29 -13.31
CA ARG A 118 -5.71 -4.23 -13.82
C ARG A 118 -6.42 -5.58 -13.73
N GLN A 119 -5.74 -6.67 -14.11
CA GLN A 119 -6.29 -8.04 -13.99
C GLN A 119 -6.58 -8.44 -12.54
N MET A 120 -5.66 -8.12 -11.61
CA MET A 120 -5.83 -8.42 -10.19
C MET A 120 -6.94 -7.58 -9.55
N LEU A 121 -7.02 -6.28 -9.88
CA LEU A 121 -8.07 -5.39 -9.39
C LEU A 121 -9.45 -5.84 -9.92
N ALA A 122 -9.55 -6.19 -11.21
CA ALA A 122 -10.78 -6.73 -11.79
C ALA A 122 -11.21 -8.00 -11.04
N ARG A 123 -10.31 -8.96 -10.84
CA ARG A 123 -10.58 -10.19 -10.10
C ARG A 123 -11.02 -9.96 -8.66
N ALA A 124 -10.44 -8.95 -7.97
CA ALA A 124 -10.86 -8.59 -6.62
C ALA A 124 -12.27 -7.99 -6.60
N LEU A 125 -12.59 -7.10 -7.53
CA LEU A 125 -13.91 -6.48 -7.66
C LEU A 125 -14.97 -7.50 -8.08
N ASP A 126 -14.66 -8.41 -9.03
CA ASP A 126 -15.54 -9.50 -9.45
C ASP A 126 -15.85 -10.48 -8.31
N ALA A 127 -14.89 -10.68 -7.40
CA ALA A 127 -15.07 -11.48 -6.19
C ALA A 127 -15.83 -10.74 -5.06
N GLY A 128 -16.37 -9.54 -5.31
CA GLY A 128 -17.17 -8.79 -4.36
C GLY A 128 -16.37 -8.17 -3.20
N VAL A 129 -15.06 -7.94 -3.35
CA VAL A 129 -14.28 -7.22 -2.32
C VAL A 129 -14.89 -5.84 -2.10
N PRO A 130 -15.29 -5.48 -0.86
CA PRO A 130 -15.97 -4.21 -0.57
C PRO A 130 -14.98 -3.04 -0.63
N ALA A 131 -14.67 -2.58 -1.84
CA ALA A 131 -13.75 -1.48 -2.11
C ALA A 131 -14.43 -0.41 -2.96
N ALA A 132 -14.63 0.77 -2.40
CA ALA A 132 -15.17 1.91 -3.12
C ALA A 132 -14.09 2.64 -3.96
N TRP A 133 -12.82 2.39 -3.67
CA TRP A 133 -11.70 3.15 -4.22
C TRP A 133 -10.50 2.29 -4.61
N VAL A 134 -9.78 2.77 -5.64
CA VAL A 134 -8.46 2.24 -6.01
C VAL A 134 -7.42 3.37 -5.89
N ALA A 135 -6.27 3.08 -5.30
CA ALA A 135 -5.12 3.97 -5.28
C ALA A 135 -3.90 3.26 -5.86
N ALA A 136 -3.05 3.99 -6.59
CA ALA A 136 -1.79 3.46 -7.11
C ALA A 136 -0.80 4.59 -7.40
N ASP A 137 0.45 4.23 -7.66
CA ASP A 137 1.50 5.17 -7.98
C ASP A 137 1.44 5.66 -9.45
N GLU A 138 2.46 6.42 -9.84
CA GLU A 138 2.58 7.06 -11.15
C GLU A 138 2.66 6.04 -12.30
N VAL A 139 3.27 4.88 -12.09
CA VAL A 139 3.41 3.83 -13.11
C VAL A 139 2.03 3.33 -13.53
N TYR A 140 1.15 3.09 -12.56
CA TYR A 140 -0.23 2.64 -12.79
C TYR A 140 -1.15 3.80 -13.18
N GLY A 141 -0.96 4.97 -12.60
CA GLY A 141 -1.75 6.18 -12.91
C GLY A 141 -1.56 6.69 -14.34
N ALA A 142 -0.46 6.38 -14.98
CA ALA A 142 -0.21 6.69 -16.39
C ALA A 142 -1.06 5.84 -17.35
N ASP A 143 -1.53 4.64 -16.93
CA ASP A 143 -2.23 3.69 -17.80
C ASP A 143 -3.69 4.10 -18.04
N PRO A 144 -4.08 4.41 -19.29
CA PRO A 144 -5.46 4.78 -19.59
C PRO A 144 -6.42 3.59 -19.53
N ALA A 145 -5.95 2.35 -19.78
CA ALA A 145 -6.78 1.17 -19.76
C ALA A 145 -7.20 0.80 -18.32
N LEU A 146 -6.32 1.01 -17.33
CA LEU A 146 -6.68 0.86 -15.92
C LEU A 146 -7.79 1.85 -15.51
N ARG A 147 -7.66 3.12 -15.89
CA ARG A 147 -8.69 4.12 -15.56
C ARG A 147 -10.04 3.82 -16.24
N ALA A 148 -10.01 3.43 -17.51
CA ALA A 148 -11.22 3.07 -18.25
C ALA A 148 -11.95 1.87 -17.62
N GLU A 149 -11.20 0.86 -17.19
CA GLU A 149 -11.74 -0.31 -16.50
C GLU A 149 -12.41 0.06 -15.17
N LEU A 150 -11.75 0.89 -14.35
CA LEU A 150 -12.31 1.33 -13.07
C LEU A 150 -13.54 2.21 -13.27
N GLU A 151 -13.54 3.10 -14.26
CA GLU A 151 -14.69 3.92 -14.63
C GLU A 151 -15.86 3.07 -15.14
N HIS A 152 -15.60 2.04 -15.95
CA HIS A 152 -16.62 1.11 -16.42
C HIS A 152 -17.28 0.35 -15.26
N ARG A 153 -16.50 -0.02 -14.24
CA ARG A 153 -16.98 -0.71 -13.04
C ARG A 153 -17.61 0.22 -12.00
N GLY A 154 -17.62 1.53 -12.21
CA GLY A 154 -18.11 2.50 -11.23
C GLY A 154 -17.25 2.58 -9.97
N THR A 155 -15.99 2.16 -10.01
CA THR A 155 -15.07 2.18 -8.88
C THR A 155 -14.25 3.47 -8.90
N GLY A 156 -14.32 4.27 -7.83
CA GLY A 156 -13.55 5.51 -7.69
C GLY A 156 -12.05 5.27 -7.67
N TYR A 157 -11.27 6.26 -8.10
CA TYR A 157 -9.80 6.14 -8.01
C TYR A 157 -9.11 7.45 -7.65
N VAL A 158 -7.93 7.30 -7.03
CA VAL A 158 -6.94 8.35 -6.80
C VAL A 158 -5.58 7.80 -7.21
N LEU A 159 -5.15 8.12 -8.44
CA LEU A 159 -3.94 7.56 -9.05
C LEU A 159 -2.89 8.65 -9.21
N ALA A 160 -1.67 8.41 -8.69
CA ALA A 160 -0.59 9.38 -8.85
C ALA A 160 -0.20 9.53 -10.33
N ILE A 161 0.24 10.73 -10.69
CA ILE A 161 0.71 11.06 -12.05
C ILE A 161 1.95 11.94 -11.99
N ALA A 162 2.71 11.94 -13.09
CA ALA A 162 3.83 12.84 -13.27
C ALA A 162 3.38 14.31 -13.33
N CYS A 163 4.21 15.20 -12.81
CA CYS A 163 3.95 16.65 -12.79
C CYS A 163 3.74 17.26 -14.20
N HIS A 164 4.43 16.73 -15.20
CA HIS A 164 4.34 17.17 -16.60
C HIS A 164 3.11 16.61 -17.36
N ARG A 165 2.28 15.77 -16.71
CA ARG A 165 1.08 15.21 -17.33
C ARG A 165 0.15 16.33 -17.78
N ARG A 166 -0.27 16.29 -19.06
CA ARG A 166 -1.27 17.22 -19.58
C ARG A 166 -2.67 16.82 -19.15
N VAL A 167 -3.44 17.80 -18.72
CA VAL A 167 -4.86 17.70 -18.32
C VAL A 167 -5.66 18.80 -19.00
N ILE A 168 -6.97 18.62 -19.11
CA ILE A 168 -7.86 19.64 -19.68
C ILE A 168 -8.68 20.25 -18.54
N SER A 169 -8.50 21.54 -18.31
CA SER A 169 -9.21 22.29 -17.27
C SER A 169 -9.59 23.67 -17.80
N GLY A 170 -10.84 24.11 -17.62
CA GLY A 170 -11.32 25.41 -18.11
C GLY A 170 -11.18 25.62 -19.62
N GLY A 171 -11.33 24.56 -20.44
CA GLY A 171 -11.22 24.64 -21.90
C GLY A 171 -9.80 24.59 -22.46
N ILE A 172 -8.78 24.56 -21.63
CA ILE A 172 -7.38 24.56 -22.04
C ILE A 172 -6.66 23.27 -21.67
N THR A 173 -5.74 22.82 -22.53
CA THR A 173 -4.82 21.74 -22.23
C THR A 173 -3.58 22.31 -21.55
N ILE A 174 -3.35 21.94 -20.29
CA ILE A 174 -2.30 22.49 -19.44
C ILE A 174 -1.55 21.36 -18.72
N ARG A 175 -0.29 21.56 -18.37
CA ARG A 175 0.44 20.64 -17.51
C ARG A 175 -0.09 20.70 -16.07
N ALA A 176 0.00 19.59 -15.34
CA ALA A 176 -0.48 19.53 -13.95
C ALA A 176 0.30 20.49 -13.02
N ASP A 177 1.60 20.64 -13.20
CA ASP A 177 2.44 21.58 -12.46
C ASP A 177 2.10 23.05 -12.78
N ASP A 178 1.87 23.39 -14.06
CA ASP A 178 1.46 24.74 -14.47
C ASP A 178 0.06 25.10 -13.94
N LEU A 179 -0.87 24.11 -13.90
CA LEU A 179 -2.18 24.31 -13.31
C LEU A 179 -2.08 24.58 -11.80
N ALA A 180 -1.21 23.83 -11.09
CA ALA A 180 -0.98 24.04 -9.68
C ALA A 180 -0.42 25.43 -9.36
N ALA A 181 0.47 25.96 -10.20
CA ALA A 181 1.04 27.31 -10.05
C ALA A 181 0.01 28.44 -10.21
N ARG A 182 -1.08 28.19 -10.95
CA ARG A 182 -2.18 29.16 -11.17
C ARG A 182 -3.24 29.15 -10.07
N LEU A 183 -3.20 28.18 -9.15
CA LEU A 183 -4.20 28.09 -8.09
C LEU A 183 -4.01 29.20 -7.06
N PRO A 184 -5.08 29.97 -6.72
CA PRO A 184 -4.99 31.00 -5.70
C PRO A 184 -4.73 30.40 -4.31
N ALA A 185 -4.16 31.19 -3.39
CA ALA A 185 -3.86 30.74 -2.03
C ALA A 185 -5.07 30.15 -1.31
N ARG A 186 -6.27 30.69 -1.53
CA ARG A 186 -7.54 30.21 -0.95
C ARG A 186 -7.97 28.82 -1.43
N ALA A 187 -7.40 28.29 -2.52
CA ALA A 187 -7.70 26.95 -3.00
C ALA A 187 -7.00 25.84 -2.20
N TRP A 188 -6.03 26.22 -1.37
CA TRP A 188 -5.26 25.28 -0.57
C TRP A 188 -5.85 25.11 0.82
N GLN A 189 -6.10 23.85 1.22
CA GLN A 189 -6.63 23.47 2.52
C GLN A 189 -5.66 22.54 3.23
N GLN A 190 -5.41 22.80 4.51
CA GLN A 190 -4.60 21.91 5.34
C GLN A 190 -5.45 20.72 5.81
N LEU A 191 -5.17 19.53 5.30
CA LEU A 191 -5.86 18.29 5.66
C LEU A 191 -4.86 17.19 6.00
N SER A 192 -5.27 16.28 6.89
CA SER A 192 -4.47 15.10 7.24
C SER A 192 -4.70 13.98 6.21
N ALA A 193 -3.61 13.43 5.69
CA ALA A 193 -3.59 12.22 4.86
C ALA A 193 -3.69 10.92 5.68
N GLY A 194 -4.16 11.00 6.93
CA GLY A 194 -4.28 9.88 7.85
C GLY A 194 -3.16 9.80 8.90
N PRO A 195 -3.21 8.79 9.77
CA PRO A 195 -2.24 8.62 10.84
C PRO A 195 -0.85 8.29 10.29
N GLY A 196 0.18 8.71 11.00
CA GLY A 196 1.56 8.31 10.80
C GLY A 196 2.19 7.85 12.11
N ALA A 197 3.42 7.34 12.08
CA ALA A 197 4.13 6.86 13.27
C ALA A 197 4.29 7.92 14.36
N LYS A 198 4.42 9.19 13.94
CA LYS A 198 4.64 10.34 14.84
C LYS A 198 3.42 11.29 14.89
N GLY A 199 2.21 10.85 14.61
CA GLY A 199 0.99 11.64 14.59
C GLY A 199 0.41 11.84 13.18
N PRO A 200 -0.67 12.65 13.03
CA PRO A 200 -1.31 12.89 11.76
C PRO A 200 -0.36 13.46 10.71
N ARG A 201 -0.51 13.05 9.45
CA ARG A 201 0.32 13.49 8.33
C ARG A 201 -0.35 14.67 7.63
N TYR A 202 -0.08 15.89 8.06
CA TYR A 202 -0.65 17.10 7.48
C TYR A 202 0.11 17.55 6.24
N TYR A 203 -0.67 17.91 5.21
CA TYR A 203 -0.23 18.53 3.97
C TYR A 203 -1.20 19.64 3.57
N ASP A 204 -0.78 20.54 2.70
CA ASP A 204 -1.72 21.42 2.02
C ASP A 204 -2.21 20.72 0.76
N TRP A 205 -3.51 20.77 0.54
CA TRP A 205 -4.19 20.12 -0.56
C TRP A 205 -5.02 21.11 -1.36
N ALA A 206 -4.98 20.96 -2.67
CA ALA A 206 -5.86 21.66 -3.58
C ALA A 206 -6.40 20.70 -4.63
N TRP A 207 -7.49 21.05 -5.28
CA TRP A 207 -8.04 20.29 -6.38
C TRP A 207 -8.60 21.20 -7.47
N ALA A 208 -8.60 20.74 -8.71
CA ALA A 208 -9.18 21.40 -9.85
C ALA A 208 -10.05 20.45 -10.64
N GLY A 209 -11.24 20.89 -11.08
CA GLY A 209 -12.11 20.13 -11.97
C GLY A 209 -11.45 19.93 -13.34
N LEU A 210 -11.56 18.72 -13.88
CA LEU A 210 -11.07 18.37 -15.20
C LEU A 210 -12.24 18.16 -16.16
N GLN A 211 -12.04 18.53 -17.43
CA GLN A 211 -13.01 18.29 -18.51
C GLN A 211 -13.06 16.83 -18.94
N GLY A 212 -14.15 16.45 -19.57
CA GLY A 212 -14.43 15.11 -20.05
C GLY A 212 -15.59 14.49 -19.27
N ARG A 213 -15.34 13.43 -18.48
CA ARG A 213 -16.39 12.81 -17.65
C ARG A 213 -16.68 13.64 -16.40
N PRO A 214 -17.94 13.67 -15.92
CA PRO A 214 -18.28 14.27 -14.62
C PRO A 214 -17.45 13.70 -13.48
N CYS A 215 -17.28 14.46 -12.41
CA CYS A 215 -16.58 14.03 -11.19
C CYS A 215 -15.13 13.56 -11.41
N ARG A 216 -14.41 14.25 -12.29
CA ARG A 216 -12.98 14.05 -12.53
C ARG A 216 -12.19 15.26 -12.05
N TRP A 217 -11.12 15.01 -11.28
CA TRP A 217 -10.32 16.08 -10.67
C TRP A 217 -8.82 15.81 -10.80
N LEU A 218 -8.05 16.89 -10.86
CA LEU A 218 -6.64 16.91 -10.48
C LEU A 218 -6.56 17.25 -8.99
N LEU A 219 -6.09 16.31 -8.17
CA LEU A 219 -5.77 16.54 -6.76
C LEU A 219 -4.29 16.83 -6.64
N ILE A 220 -3.94 17.85 -5.85
CA ILE A 220 -2.56 18.32 -5.67
C ILE A 220 -2.25 18.34 -4.19
N ARG A 221 -1.13 17.73 -3.82
CA ARG A 221 -0.59 17.74 -2.45
C ARG A 221 0.68 18.56 -2.41
N ARG A 222 0.80 19.47 -1.46
CA ARG A 222 2.03 20.21 -1.16
C ARG A 222 2.57 19.80 0.21
N ASN A 223 3.84 19.40 0.25
CA ASN A 223 4.54 19.16 1.50
C ASN A 223 4.81 20.51 2.18
N ARG A 224 4.37 20.67 3.41
CA ARG A 224 4.44 21.93 4.16
C ARG A 224 5.87 22.34 4.56
N THR A 225 6.78 21.38 4.65
CA THR A 225 8.18 21.63 5.03
C THR A 225 9.06 21.88 3.81
N THR A 226 8.89 21.04 2.76
CA THR A 226 9.78 21.08 1.57
C THR A 226 9.18 21.81 0.38
N GLY A 227 7.88 22.16 0.41
CA GLY A 227 7.15 22.70 -0.73
C GLY A 227 6.90 21.73 -1.87
N LYS A 228 7.46 20.51 -1.81
CA LYS A 228 7.37 19.52 -2.91
C LYS A 228 5.92 19.16 -3.19
N LEU A 229 5.57 19.20 -4.50
CA LEU A 229 4.23 18.85 -4.98
C LEU A 229 4.14 17.37 -5.38
N ALA A 230 2.93 16.81 -5.26
CA ALA A 230 2.54 15.53 -5.84
C ALA A 230 1.14 15.67 -6.45
N PHE A 231 0.89 14.96 -7.54
CA PHE A 231 -0.28 15.11 -8.38
C PHE A 231 -1.02 13.78 -8.53
N TYR A 232 -2.36 13.83 -8.55
CA TYR A 232 -3.20 12.65 -8.67
C TYR A 232 -4.36 12.93 -9.63
N LEU A 233 -4.61 12.01 -10.56
CA LEU A 233 -5.88 11.95 -11.26
C LEU A 233 -6.90 11.24 -10.39
N CYS A 234 -8.03 11.89 -10.19
CA CYS A 234 -9.13 11.36 -9.39
C CYS A 234 -10.40 11.29 -10.22
N TRP A 235 -11.18 10.25 -9.98
CA TRP A 235 -12.53 10.12 -10.51
C TRP A 235 -13.40 9.37 -9.50
N SER A 236 -14.68 9.66 -9.53
CA SER A 236 -15.71 8.97 -8.74
C SER A 236 -17.03 8.98 -9.51
N PRO A 237 -17.89 7.95 -9.38
CA PRO A 237 -19.20 7.93 -10.01
C PRO A 237 -20.14 9.03 -9.50
N ARG A 238 -19.84 9.61 -8.33
CA ARG A 238 -20.58 10.72 -7.71
C ARG A 238 -19.61 11.78 -7.20
N ALA A 239 -20.09 13.00 -7.04
CA ALA A 239 -19.32 14.06 -6.40
C ALA A 239 -18.98 13.68 -4.94
N VAL A 240 -17.74 13.94 -4.55
CA VAL A 240 -17.24 13.65 -3.19
C VAL A 240 -16.49 14.84 -2.62
N PRO A 241 -16.50 15.04 -1.30
CA PRO A 241 -15.70 16.07 -0.66
C PRO A 241 -14.19 15.84 -0.85
N LEU A 242 -13.40 16.93 -0.87
CA LEU A 242 -11.92 16.87 -0.94
C LEU A 242 -11.33 15.94 0.11
N ALA A 243 -11.85 15.92 1.33
CA ALA A 243 -11.38 15.08 2.42
C ALA A 243 -11.39 13.57 2.08
N ILE A 244 -12.34 13.10 1.26
CA ILE A 244 -12.39 11.70 0.80
C ILE A 244 -11.22 11.42 -0.13
N LEU A 245 -10.95 12.29 -1.12
CA LEU A 245 -9.82 12.12 -2.04
C LEU A 245 -8.48 12.15 -1.29
N VAL A 246 -8.34 13.04 -0.30
CA VAL A 246 -7.17 13.14 0.57
C VAL A 246 -6.96 11.86 1.39
N ARG A 247 -8.03 11.30 1.97
CA ARG A 247 -7.99 10.03 2.69
C ARG A 247 -7.50 8.89 1.78
N VAL A 248 -8.07 8.77 0.58
CA VAL A 248 -7.69 7.72 -0.37
C VAL A 248 -6.24 7.88 -0.84
N ALA A 249 -5.82 9.10 -1.18
CA ALA A 249 -4.41 9.40 -1.50
C ALA A 249 -3.47 9.02 -0.35
N GLY A 250 -3.89 9.25 0.89
CA GLY A 250 -3.16 8.89 2.10
C GLY A 250 -3.03 7.38 2.32
N CYS A 251 -4.03 6.60 1.87
CA CYS A 251 -4.01 5.14 1.99
C CYS A 251 -2.92 4.48 1.13
N ARG A 252 -2.46 5.11 0.03
CA ARG A 252 -1.43 4.52 -0.85
C ARG A 252 -0.18 4.05 -0.09
N TRP A 253 0.23 4.80 0.93
CA TRP A 253 1.39 4.43 1.74
C TRP A 253 1.23 3.10 2.49
N ALA A 254 0.01 2.65 2.70
CA ALA A 254 -0.26 1.41 3.42
C ALA A 254 0.28 0.15 2.72
N ILE A 255 0.43 0.15 1.38
CA ILE A 255 1.02 -1.00 0.67
C ILE A 255 2.53 -1.09 0.92
N GLU A 256 3.23 0.05 1.00
CA GLU A 256 4.66 0.08 1.34
C GLU A 256 4.90 -0.45 2.76
N GLU A 257 4.06 -0.04 3.72
CA GLU A 257 4.07 -0.60 5.08
C GLU A 257 3.70 -2.11 5.09
N SER A 258 2.80 -2.56 4.20
CA SER A 258 2.48 -3.98 4.04
C SER A 258 3.66 -4.77 3.48
N PHE A 259 4.40 -4.24 2.51
CA PHE A 259 5.65 -4.87 2.03
C PHE A 259 6.70 -4.94 3.12
N GLN A 260 6.88 -3.86 3.88
CA GLN A 260 7.82 -3.85 5.00
C GLN A 260 7.44 -4.87 6.07
N ALA A 261 6.16 -4.96 6.41
CA ALA A 261 5.66 -5.96 7.36
C ALA A 261 5.80 -7.39 6.81
N ALA A 262 5.47 -7.61 5.52
CA ALA A 262 5.60 -8.91 4.87
C ALA A 262 7.06 -9.39 4.82
N LYS A 263 8.00 -8.52 4.49
CA LYS A 263 9.43 -8.85 4.50
C LYS A 263 9.94 -9.07 5.92
N GLY A 264 9.62 -8.16 6.86
CA GLY A 264 10.15 -8.22 8.23
C GLY A 264 9.51 -9.27 9.13
N HIS A 265 8.22 -9.59 8.96
CA HIS A 265 7.53 -10.50 9.87
C HIS A 265 7.32 -11.90 9.30
N VAL A 266 7.10 -12.03 8.00
CA VAL A 266 6.79 -13.34 7.38
C VAL A 266 7.78 -13.75 6.30
N GLY A 267 8.86 -12.97 6.09
CA GLY A 267 9.97 -13.33 5.21
C GLY A 267 9.59 -13.37 3.72
N LEU A 268 8.75 -12.46 3.25
CA LEU A 268 8.31 -12.41 1.85
C LEU A 268 9.48 -12.41 0.85
N ASP A 269 10.64 -11.91 1.22
CA ASP A 269 11.86 -11.84 0.41
C ASP A 269 12.90 -12.94 0.72
N HIS A 270 12.63 -13.83 1.68
CA HIS A 270 13.56 -14.87 2.12
C HIS A 270 13.60 -16.12 1.23
N TYR A 271 12.78 -16.19 0.19
CA TYR A 271 12.71 -17.38 -0.65
C TYR A 271 13.97 -17.57 -1.53
N GLN A 272 14.32 -18.86 -1.74
CA GLN A 272 15.40 -19.29 -2.63
C GLN A 272 14.88 -20.05 -3.85
N VAL A 273 13.56 -20.18 -3.99
CA VAL A 273 12.96 -20.84 -5.15
C VAL A 273 13.17 -20.03 -6.42
N ARG A 274 13.41 -20.74 -7.54
CA ARG A 274 13.70 -20.10 -8.84
C ARG A 274 12.56 -20.22 -9.85
N GLY A 275 11.74 -21.27 -9.75
CA GLY A 275 10.68 -21.55 -10.71
C GLY A 275 9.42 -20.71 -10.48
N TRP A 276 8.59 -20.63 -11.52
CA TRP A 276 7.30 -19.93 -11.55
C TRP A 276 6.34 -20.42 -10.46
N ARG A 277 5.98 -21.71 -10.47
CA ARG A 277 5.04 -22.31 -9.51
C ARG A 277 5.52 -22.17 -8.06
N PRO A 278 6.77 -22.51 -7.70
CA PRO A 278 7.28 -22.32 -6.36
C PRO A 278 7.25 -20.85 -5.87
N TRP A 279 7.45 -19.87 -6.76
CA TRP A 279 7.35 -18.46 -6.41
C TRP A 279 5.92 -18.10 -6.01
N HIS A 280 4.92 -18.47 -6.81
CA HIS A 280 3.51 -18.22 -6.51
C HIS A 280 3.07 -18.87 -5.20
N ARG A 281 3.52 -20.11 -4.97
CA ARG A 281 3.25 -20.84 -3.73
C ARG A 281 3.86 -20.15 -2.52
N PHE A 282 5.13 -19.77 -2.59
CA PHE A 282 5.80 -19.09 -1.48
C PHE A 282 5.16 -17.75 -1.15
N THR A 283 4.94 -16.92 -2.16
CA THR A 283 4.33 -15.59 -1.96
C THR A 283 2.91 -15.70 -1.42
N THR A 284 2.12 -16.66 -1.86
CA THR A 284 0.76 -16.91 -1.33
C THR A 284 0.80 -17.32 0.14
N LEU A 285 1.72 -18.20 0.55
CA LEU A 285 1.88 -18.57 1.96
C LEU A 285 2.35 -17.39 2.82
N ALA A 286 3.25 -16.56 2.30
CA ALA A 286 3.66 -15.33 2.98
C ALA A 286 2.48 -14.35 3.14
N MET A 287 1.64 -14.20 2.10
CA MET A 287 0.41 -13.41 2.17
C MET A 287 -0.58 -13.96 3.19
N LEU A 288 -0.78 -15.28 3.24
CA LEU A 288 -1.62 -15.94 4.25
C LEU A 288 -1.13 -15.64 5.67
N ALA A 289 0.16 -15.81 5.91
CA ALA A 289 0.75 -15.53 7.23
C ALA A 289 0.60 -14.04 7.61
N LEU A 290 0.82 -13.12 6.66
CA LEU A 290 0.59 -11.69 6.88
C LEU A 290 -0.88 -11.38 7.17
N ALA A 291 -1.81 -11.97 6.41
CA ALA A 291 -3.25 -11.80 6.60
C ALA A 291 -3.69 -12.29 7.99
N PHE A 292 -3.19 -13.45 8.42
CA PHE A 292 -3.43 -13.97 9.75
C PHE A 292 -2.98 -12.99 10.86
N LEU A 293 -1.76 -12.47 10.76
CA LEU A 293 -1.25 -11.48 11.72
C LEU A 293 -2.08 -10.18 11.71
N ALA A 294 -2.47 -9.72 10.52
CA ALA A 294 -3.25 -8.49 10.36
C ALA A 294 -4.67 -8.63 10.93
N VAL A 295 -5.34 -9.75 10.66
CA VAL A 295 -6.68 -10.06 11.20
C VAL A 295 -6.61 -10.22 12.71
N THR A 296 -5.64 -10.98 13.22
CA THR A 296 -5.46 -11.13 14.68
C THR A 296 -5.22 -9.78 15.35
N ALA A 297 -4.42 -8.89 14.73
CA ALA A 297 -4.22 -7.53 15.26
C ALA A 297 -5.53 -6.72 15.30
N ALA A 298 -6.36 -6.86 14.28
CA ALA A 298 -7.64 -6.15 14.19
C ALA A 298 -8.68 -6.68 15.20
N THR A 299 -8.70 -8.00 15.44
CA THR A 299 -9.69 -8.65 16.34
C THR A 299 -9.29 -8.56 17.81
N THR A 300 -8.01 -8.34 18.10
CA THR A 300 -7.50 -8.18 19.48
C THR A 300 -7.49 -6.72 19.94
N TRP A 301 -8.14 -5.80 19.21
CA TRP A 301 -8.32 -4.43 19.66
C TRP A 301 -9.09 -4.45 20.99
N PRO A 302 -8.57 -3.82 22.06
CA PRO A 302 -9.33 -3.73 23.30
C PRO A 302 -10.64 -3.00 23.00
N ALA A 303 -11.76 -3.62 23.35
CA ALA A 303 -13.04 -2.92 23.42
C ALA A 303 -12.89 -1.68 24.30
N PRO A 304 -13.59 -0.58 24.03
CA PRO A 304 -13.68 0.52 24.99
C PRO A 304 -14.09 -0.08 26.33
N ASP A 305 -13.33 0.27 27.40
CA ASP A 305 -13.67 -0.16 28.74
C ASP A 305 -15.09 0.35 29.08
N PRO A 306 -16.12 -0.51 29.17
CA PRO A 306 -17.49 -0.05 29.36
C PRO A 306 -17.70 0.64 30.70
N ASP A 307 -16.82 0.39 31.69
CA ASP A 307 -16.98 0.88 33.05
C ASP A 307 -16.05 2.04 33.42
N GLY A 308 -15.17 2.49 32.52
CA GLY A 308 -14.31 3.64 32.76
C GLY A 308 -13.34 3.48 33.96
N ALA A 309 -13.23 2.27 34.52
CA ALA A 309 -12.49 2.00 35.72
C ALA A 309 -11.00 1.80 35.42
N GLY A 310 -10.26 2.88 35.35
CA GLY A 310 -8.90 2.96 35.88
C GLY A 310 -7.77 2.17 35.24
N SER A 311 -7.98 1.33 34.24
CA SER A 311 -6.86 0.68 33.56
C SER A 311 -6.11 1.64 32.65
N PRO A 312 -4.78 1.79 32.77
CA PRO A 312 -4.04 2.68 31.91
C PRO A 312 -4.20 2.29 30.44
N PRO A 313 -4.52 3.23 29.54
CA PRO A 313 -4.81 2.92 28.14
C PRO A 313 -3.64 2.21 27.48
N MET A 314 -3.91 1.05 26.86
CA MET A 314 -2.96 0.30 26.07
C MET A 314 -3.18 0.57 24.59
N CYS A 315 -2.11 0.56 23.77
CA CYS A 315 -2.25 0.51 22.31
C CYS A 315 -2.63 -0.91 21.86
N ALA A 316 -3.25 -1.03 20.69
CA ALA A 316 -3.54 -2.30 20.06
C ALA A 316 -2.27 -3.15 19.88
N LEU A 317 -2.43 -4.48 19.85
CA LEU A 317 -1.34 -5.38 19.48
C LEU A 317 -0.89 -5.12 18.05
N THR A 318 0.41 -5.02 17.86
CA THR A 318 1.00 -4.93 16.52
C THR A 318 1.24 -6.33 15.95
N MET A 319 1.30 -6.45 14.62
CA MET A 319 1.66 -7.73 13.96
C MET A 319 2.99 -8.30 14.47
N ALA A 320 3.98 -7.44 14.75
CA ALA A 320 5.27 -7.84 15.32
C ALA A 320 5.12 -8.49 16.71
N GLU A 321 4.27 -7.91 17.53
CA GLU A 321 4.02 -8.40 18.88
C GLU A 321 3.21 -9.69 18.87
N ILE A 322 2.17 -9.78 18.02
CA ILE A 322 1.41 -11.02 17.83
C ILE A 322 2.32 -12.16 17.37
N ARG A 323 3.19 -11.90 16.38
CA ARG A 323 4.19 -12.89 15.96
C ARG A 323 5.07 -13.33 17.13
N HIS A 324 5.55 -12.38 17.94
CA HIS A 324 6.39 -12.68 19.10
C HIS A 324 5.65 -13.53 20.13
N LEU A 325 4.36 -13.30 20.34
CA LEU A 325 3.53 -14.08 21.26
C LEU A 325 3.19 -15.48 20.74
N ILE A 326 3.02 -15.64 19.43
CA ILE A 326 2.66 -16.93 18.81
C ILE A 326 3.89 -17.84 18.61
N CYS A 327 5.05 -17.30 18.26
CA CYS A 327 6.24 -18.11 17.98
C CYS A 327 6.60 -19.10 19.07
N PRO A 328 6.60 -18.76 20.37
CA PRO A 328 6.90 -19.71 21.44
C PRO A 328 5.81 -20.78 21.64
N LEU A 329 4.55 -20.47 21.32
CA LEU A 329 3.47 -21.48 21.37
C LEU A 329 3.65 -22.57 20.30
N LEU A 330 4.35 -22.23 19.21
CA LEU A 330 4.68 -23.16 18.13
C LEU A 330 6.05 -23.83 18.31
N ALA A 331 6.88 -23.35 19.26
CA ALA A 331 8.18 -23.91 19.56
C ALA A 331 8.05 -25.00 20.62
N SER A 332 8.86 -26.04 20.51
CA SER A 332 8.86 -27.18 21.43
C SER A 332 9.37 -26.87 22.85
N SER A 333 9.76 -25.63 23.15
CA SER A 333 10.23 -25.17 24.45
C SER A 333 9.35 -24.06 25.01
N PRO A 334 8.50 -24.30 26.00
CA PRO A 334 7.61 -23.31 26.56
C PRO A 334 8.37 -22.31 27.44
N GLN A 335 8.57 -21.09 26.94
CA GLN A 335 8.78 -19.93 27.80
C GLN A 335 7.49 -19.67 28.59
N GLN A 336 7.63 -19.27 29.89
CA GLN A 336 6.45 -19.09 30.74
C GLN A 336 5.50 -18.05 30.14
N PRO A 337 4.25 -18.42 29.77
CA PRO A 337 3.30 -17.51 29.07
C PRO A 337 3.02 -16.23 29.86
N ILE A 338 3.02 -16.30 31.18
CA ILE A 338 2.77 -15.17 32.09
C ILE A 338 3.81 -14.06 31.92
N VAL A 339 5.10 -14.40 31.80
CA VAL A 339 6.18 -13.40 31.60
C VAL A 339 6.04 -12.70 30.26
N MET A 340 5.69 -13.45 29.24
CA MET A 340 5.47 -12.89 27.89
C MET A 340 4.26 -11.95 27.84
N LEU A 341 3.15 -12.31 28.46
CA LEU A 341 1.96 -11.48 28.54
C LEU A 341 2.21 -10.20 29.36
N ALA A 342 2.93 -10.32 30.49
CA ALA A 342 3.32 -9.17 31.30
C ALA A 342 4.22 -8.19 30.53
N TRP A 343 5.21 -8.70 29.77
CA TRP A 343 6.06 -7.89 28.90
C TRP A 343 5.26 -7.22 27.80
N SER A 344 4.34 -7.93 27.15
CA SER A 344 3.45 -7.38 26.12
C SER A 344 2.60 -6.23 26.68
N ALA A 345 1.98 -6.42 27.82
CA ALA A 345 1.18 -5.40 28.49
C ALA A 345 2.01 -4.15 28.84
N TRP A 346 3.21 -4.33 29.40
CA TRP A 346 4.13 -3.22 29.69
C TRP A 346 4.50 -2.44 28.43
N ARG A 347 4.90 -3.14 27.35
CA ARG A 347 5.28 -2.55 26.08
C ARG A 347 4.14 -1.71 25.49
N ARG A 348 2.93 -2.24 25.45
CA ARG A 348 1.73 -1.57 24.93
C ARG A 348 1.40 -0.29 25.70
N ARG A 349 1.52 -0.30 27.02
CA ARG A 349 1.36 0.90 27.85
C ARG A 349 2.43 1.96 27.54
N SER A 350 3.68 1.55 27.38
CA SER A 350 4.79 2.45 27.04
C SER A 350 4.60 3.06 25.64
N GLN A 351 4.21 2.28 24.66
CA GLN A 351 3.91 2.76 23.30
C GLN A 351 2.70 3.70 23.29
N ALA A 352 1.65 3.44 24.06
CA ALA A 352 0.49 4.32 24.17
C ALA A 352 0.86 5.71 24.75
N ARG A 353 1.75 5.74 25.77
CA ARG A 353 2.28 7.00 26.34
C ARG A 353 3.08 7.79 25.31
N ALA A 354 4.00 7.14 24.61
CA ALA A 354 4.83 7.76 23.59
C ALA A 354 3.96 8.31 22.43
N ARG A 355 2.98 7.52 21.96
CA ARG A 355 2.06 7.93 20.90
C ARG A 355 1.27 9.17 21.29
N ARG A 356 0.70 9.24 22.50
CA ARG A 356 -0.02 10.44 22.99
C ARG A 356 0.87 11.67 22.96
N SER A 357 2.09 11.59 23.50
CA SER A 357 3.03 12.73 23.50
C SER A 357 3.34 13.22 22.07
N HIS A 358 3.56 12.31 21.11
CA HIS A 358 3.81 12.68 19.71
C HIS A 358 2.59 13.32 19.04
N TYR A 359 1.38 12.80 19.29
CA TYR A 359 0.16 13.36 18.74
C TYR A 359 -0.12 14.76 19.28
N GLN A 360 0.01 14.97 20.59
CA GLN A 360 -0.15 16.29 21.22
C GLN A 360 0.81 17.33 20.63
N ARG A 361 2.11 17.00 20.50
CA ARG A 361 3.10 17.90 19.87
C ARG A 361 2.73 18.26 18.43
N ARG A 362 2.26 17.31 17.63
CA ARG A 362 1.87 17.58 16.24
C ARG A 362 0.59 18.40 16.12
N HIS A 363 -0.38 18.20 16.98
CA HIS A 363 -1.58 19.04 17.02
C HIS A 363 -1.24 20.48 17.41
N ALA A 364 -0.35 20.67 18.38
CA ALA A 364 0.13 22.00 18.77
C ALA A 364 0.85 22.72 17.61
N ILE A 365 1.70 22.01 16.85
CA ILE A 365 2.39 22.56 15.67
C ILE A 365 1.39 22.86 14.52
N ALA A 366 0.35 22.04 14.35
CA ALA A 366 -0.65 22.24 13.31
C ALA A 366 -1.58 23.43 13.61
N GLY A 367 -1.82 23.74 14.88
CA GLY A 367 -2.59 24.90 15.34
C GLY A 367 -1.78 26.22 15.39
N ALA A 368 -0.46 26.15 15.43
CA ALA A 368 0.40 27.32 15.23
C ALA A 368 0.45 27.63 13.73
N GLY A 369 -0.16 28.74 13.30
CA GLY A 369 -0.05 29.26 11.94
C GLY A 369 1.42 29.44 11.52
N PRO A 370 1.71 29.64 10.21
CA PRO A 370 3.08 29.86 9.76
C PRO A 370 3.67 31.04 10.52
N GLY A 371 4.73 30.78 11.30
CA GLY A 371 5.49 31.84 11.96
C GLY A 371 5.99 32.86 10.93
N PRO A 372 6.24 34.11 11.33
CA PRO A 372 6.70 35.15 10.43
C PRO A 372 7.97 34.68 9.69
N PRO A 373 8.16 35.08 8.42
CA PRO A 373 9.32 34.68 7.65
C PRO A 373 10.60 35.15 8.38
N ALA A 374 11.54 34.23 8.51
CA ALA A 374 12.88 34.55 9.07
C ALA A 374 13.45 35.72 8.30
N ARG A 375 13.76 36.83 9.01
CA ARG A 375 14.45 38.00 8.45
C ARG A 375 15.84 37.53 8.02
N CYS A 376 16.11 37.63 6.72
CA CYS A 376 17.47 37.56 6.22
C CYS A 376 18.31 38.66 6.87
N HIS A 377 19.22 38.28 7.74
CA HIS A 377 20.28 39.17 8.15
C HIS A 377 21.24 39.32 6.98
N SER A 378 21.12 40.45 6.28
CA SER A 378 22.15 40.92 5.37
C SER A 378 23.37 41.26 6.20
N THR A 379 24.47 40.55 5.99
CA THR A 379 25.81 40.94 6.44
C THR A 379 26.25 42.16 5.61
N PRO A 380 26.67 43.27 6.20
CA PRO A 380 27.24 44.39 5.47
C PRO A 380 28.72 44.09 5.06
N PRO A 381 29.29 44.89 4.13
CA PRO A 381 30.45 44.56 3.29
C PRO A 381 31.77 44.37 4.01
#